data_6410921b81d8fdea4073a4fa5faffa3d
#
_entry.id   6410921b81d8fdea4073a4fa5faffa3d
#
_cell.length_a   1.000
_cell.length_b   1.000
_cell.length_c   1.000
_cell.angle_alpha   90.00
_cell.angle_beta   90.00
_cell.angle_gamma   90.00
#
_symmetry.space_group_name_H-M   'P 1'
#
loop_
_entity.id
_entity.type
_entity.pdbx_description
1 polymer ?
#
loop_
_entity_poly.entity_id
_entity_poly.type
_entity_poly.pdbx_seq_one_letter_code
_entity_poly.pdbx_strand_id
1 'polypeptide(L)'
;MYCDYHLHSSFSGDSQAPIEEMIQQGIRLGLSAMCFTEHIDPDFPDGDCSFDLDLPAYEKKLKELKDKYKDQIDICFGLELGLQPHLTQEIPKIASSASFDFLIGSTHVADHMDPYEKVFFQGRSEFQAYHRYFEVLLKNLETFSCFDTCGHIDYVVRYGPNQNRDYSYEKYQDILDAILKKLIEKQIGLECNTAGFKYGLGHPNPTEKVLARYRELGGEILTLGSDGHSPEHIAYSFYRIGQLLKSCGFRYYTVFKKRKPEFLKL
;
A
#
# COMPACT_ATOMS: atom_id res chain seq x y z
N MET A 1 19.13 -6.47 -5.04
CA MET A 1 18.38 -7.10 -3.95
C MET A 1 17.33 -6.09 -3.53
N TYR A 2 16.05 -6.46 -3.55
CA TYR A 2 14.96 -5.52 -3.26
C TYR A 2 14.50 -5.63 -1.81
N CYS A 3 13.72 -4.64 -1.36
CA CYS A 3 13.01 -4.64 -0.10
C CYS A 3 11.52 -4.68 -0.38
N ASP A 4 10.75 -5.43 0.40
CA ASP A 4 9.29 -5.50 0.30
C ASP A 4 8.67 -4.76 1.49
N TYR A 5 8.00 -3.66 1.20
CA TYR A 5 7.52 -2.71 2.22
C TYR A 5 6.00 -2.71 2.37
N HIS A 6 5.32 -3.79 1.91
CA HIS A 6 3.89 -3.97 2.11
C HIS A 6 3.56 -5.46 2.27
N LEU A 7 3.49 -5.90 3.52
CA LEU A 7 3.32 -7.30 3.88
C LEU A 7 2.39 -7.44 5.08
N HIS A 8 1.57 -8.50 5.04
CA HIS A 8 0.63 -8.88 6.08
C HIS A 8 0.93 -10.27 6.61
N SER A 9 0.54 -10.51 7.85
CA SER A 9 0.65 -11.81 8.51
C SER A 9 -0.63 -12.13 9.27
N SER A 10 -0.61 -13.19 10.05
CA SER A 10 -1.75 -13.57 10.90
C SER A 10 -2.11 -12.54 12.00
N PHE A 11 -1.46 -11.39 12.01
CA PHE A 11 -1.90 -10.23 12.80
C PHE A 11 -2.96 -9.39 12.07
N SER A 12 -3.00 -9.44 10.73
CA SER A 12 -4.08 -8.84 9.93
C SER A 12 -5.28 -9.78 9.84
N GLY A 13 -6.49 -9.25 9.88
CA GLY A 13 -7.72 -10.03 9.90
C GLY A 13 -7.96 -10.91 8.66
N ASP A 14 -7.33 -10.60 7.56
CA ASP A 14 -7.47 -11.26 6.26
C ASP A 14 -6.27 -12.15 5.87
N SER A 15 -5.32 -12.38 6.79
CA SER A 15 -4.19 -13.30 6.59
C SER A 15 -4.13 -14.38 7.67
N GLN A 16 -3.79 -15.59 7.26
CA GLN A 16 -3.54 -16.73 8.15
C GLN A 16 -2.04 -17.10 8.23
N ALA A 17 -1.19 -16.37 7.53
CA ALA A 17 0.23 -16.70 7.41
C ALA A 17 0.99 -16.36 8.71
N PRO A 18 1.64 -17.33 9.36
CA PRO A 18 2.49 -17.01 10.49
C PRO A 18 3.60 -16.04 10.08
N ILE A 19 3.77 -14.94 10.82
CA ILE A 19 4.75 -13.90 10.49
C ILE A 19 6.17 -14.43 10.32
N GLU A 20 6.53 -15.47 11.06
CA GLU A 20 7.86 -16.10 10.97
C GLU A 20 8.05 -16.88 9.66
N GLU A 21 7.01 -17.52 9.12
CA GLU A 21 7.06 -18.18 7.82
C GLU A 21 7.24 -17.16 6.69
N MET A 22 6.59 -16.00 6.81
CA MET A 22 6.76 -14.86 5.90
C MET A 22 8.24 -14.41 5.89
N ILE A 23 8.84 -14.21 7.08
CA ILE A 23 10.26 -13.82 7.21
C ILE A 23 11.18 -14.85 6.56
N GLN A 24 10.97 -16.14 6.86
CA GLN A 24 11.78 -17.21 6.28
C GLN A 24 11.68 -17.26 4.76
N GLN A 25 10.53 -16.97 4.20
CA GLN A 25 10.36 -16.87 2.76
C GLN A 25 11.10 -15.65 2.18
N GLY A 26 11.04 -14.49 2.81
CA GLY A 26 11.81 -13.32 2.40
C GLY A 26 13.32 -13.57 2.37
N ILE A 27 13.82 -14.29 3.39
CA ILE A 27 15.23 -14.74 3.45
C ILE A 27 15.55 -15.66 2.25
N ARG A 28 14.70 -16.67 1.98
CA ARG A 28 14.88 -17.59 0.84
C ARG A 28 14.90 -16.86 -0.50
N LEU A 29 14.10 -15.80 -0.64
CA LEU A 29 14.06 -14.95 -1.84
C LEU A 29 15.23 -13.96 -1.93
N GLY A 30 16.03 -13.85 -0.87
CA GLY A 30 17.18 -12.96 -0.81
C GLY A 30 16.79 -11.49 -0.68
N LEU A 31 15.68 -11.15 -0.04
CA LEU A 31 15.32 -9.77 0.25
C LEU A 31 16.33 -9.14 1.23
N SER A 32 16.58 -7.84 1.06
CA SER A 32 17.45 -7.08 1.99
C SER A 32 16.69 -6.64 3.22
N ALA A 33 15.42 -6.31 3.07
CA ALA A 33 14.53 -5.90 4.15
C ALA A 33 13.08 -6.28 3.85
N MET A 34 12.30 -6.44 4.91
CA MET A 34 10.85 -6.63 4.89
C MET A 34 10.21 -5.67 5.89
N CYS A 35 9.14 -5.00 5.49
CA CYS A 35 8.32 -4.23 6.39
C CYS A 35 6.95 -4.90 6.52
N PHE A 36 6.59 -5.33 7.72
CA PHE A 36 5.22 -5.75 8.00
C PHE A 36 4.37 -4.51 8.24
N THR A 37 3.24 -4.46 7.56
CA THR A 37 2.32 -3.32 7.56
C THR A 37 0.91 -3.83 7.81
N GLU A 38 0.72 -4.43 8.99
CA GLU A 38 -0.56 -5.02 9.36
C GLU A 38 -1.68 -3.99 9.30
N HIS A 39 -2.88 -4.44 8.94
CA HIS A 39 -4.05 -3.58 8.83
C HIS A 39 -4.52 -3.00 10.16
N ILE A 40 -4.82 -1.70 10.17
CA ILE A 40 -5.74 -1.06 11.10
C ILE A 40 -6.71 -0.21 10.29
N ASP A 41 -7.95 -0.66 10.19
CA ASP A 41 -9.01 0.02 9.45
C ASP A 41 -10.18 0.37 10.39
N PRO A 42 -10.10 1.51 11.12
CA PRO A 42 -11.17 1.91 12.03
C PRO A 42 -12.46 2.19 11.25
N ASP A 43 -13.60 1.82 11.83
CA ASP A 43 -14.93 1.99 11.23
C ASP A 43 -15.05 1.29 9.85
N PHE A 44 -14.35 0.13 9.73
CA PHE A 44 -14.53 -0.73 8.56
C PHE A 44 -15.95 -1.28 8.56
N PRO A 45 -16.64 -1.34 7.40
CA PRO A 45 -17.98 -1.89 7.34
C PRO A 45 -18.05 -3.31 7.89
N ASP A 46 -19.14 -3.65 8.58
CA ASP A 46 -19.38 -5.01 9.09
C ASP A 46 -19.18 -6.05 7.98
N GLY A 47 -18.36 -7.06 8.24
CA GLY A 47 -17.98 -8.09 7.28
C GLY A 47 -17.38 -9.30 7.97
N ASP A 48 -16.80 -10.21 7.17
CA ASP A 48 -16.23 -11.47 7.66
C ASP A 48 -14.86 -11.28 8.35
N CYS A 49 -14.22 -10.11 8.21
CA CYS A 49 -12.92 -9.80 8.78
C CYS A 49 -13.01 -8.60 9.73
N SER A 50 -12.31 -8.70 10.88
CA SER A 50 -12.02 -7.54 11.74
C SER A 50 -10.60 -7.07 11.44
N PHE A 51 -10.47 -5.76 11.22
CA PHE A 51 -9.17 -5.10 11.05
C PHE A 51 -8.73 -4.35 12.32
N ASP A 52 -9.11 -4.90 13.49
CA ASP A 52 -8.63 -4.49 14.80
C ASP A 52 -7.32 -5.23 15.12
N LEU A 53 -6.24 -4.51 15.20
CA LEU A 53 -4.90 -5.07 15.48
C LEU A 53 -4.61 -5.04 16.98
N ASP A 54 -4.20 -6.18 17.57
CA ASP A 54 -3.51 -6.19 18.87
C ASP A 54 -2.08 -5.65 18.67
N LEU A 55 -1.97 -4.31 18.59
CA LEU A 55 -0.72 -3.62 18.34
C LEU A 55 0.38 -3.97 19.37
N PRO A 56 0.13 -4.08 20.68
CA PRO A 56 1.13 -4.51 21.65
C PRO A 56 1.67 -5.92 21.40
N ALA A 57 0.80 -6.88 21.04
CA ALA A 57 1.21 -8.23 20.73
C ALA A 57 2.03 -8.29 19.44
N TYR A 58 1.62 -7.54 18.42
CA TYR A 58 2.33 -7.41 17.14
C TYR A 58 3.73 -6.81 17.34
N GLU A 59 3.84 -5.66 18.01
CA GLU A 59 5.13 -5.00 18.29
C GLU A 59 6.09 -5.94 19.05
N LYS A 60 5.59 -6.59 20.09
CA LYS A 60 6.37 -7.54 20.89
C LYS A 60 6.89 -8.70 20.02
N LYS A 61 6.00 -9.32 19.21
CA LYS A 61 6.37 -10.45 18.36
C LYS A 61 7.38 -10.04 17.29
N LEU A 62 7.17 -8.89 16.66
CA LEU A 62 8.07 -8.40 15.62
C LEU A 62 9.47 -8.09 16.19
N LYS A 63 9.55 -7.53 17.39
CA LYS A 63 10.82 -7.28 18.08
C LYS A 63 11.58 -8.57 18.36
N GLU A 64 10.92 -9.62 18.85
CA GLU A 64 11.53 -10.94 19.07
C GLU A 64 12.11 -11.50 17.76
N LEU A 65 11.36 -11.40 16.65
CA LEU A 65 11.78 -11.90 15.35
C LEU A 65 12.88 -11.03 14.71
N LYS A 66 12.84 -9.73 14.90
CA LYS A 66 13.90 -8.81 14.49
C LYS A 66 15.23 -9.17 15.15
N ASP A 67 15.24 -9.46 16.44
CA ASP A 67 16.43 -9.89 17.16
C ASP A 67 16.91 -11.28 16.68
N LYS A 68 15.99 -12.19 16.41
CA LYS A 68 16.29 -13.56 15.94
C LYS A 68 16.93 -13.58 14.56
N TYR A 69 16.47 -12.74 13.65
CA TYR A 69 16.89 -12.76 12.22
C TYR A 69 17.81 -11.61 11.83
N LYS A 70 18.31 -10.80 12.78
CA LYS A 70 19.10 -9.58 12.56
C LYS A 70 20.31 -9.72 11.63
N ASP A 71 20.92 -10.92 11.59
CA ASP A 71 22.10 -11.19 10.75
C ASP A 71 21.73 -11.73 9.35
N GLN A 72 20.43 -11.89 9.06
CA GLN A 72 19.93 -12.48 7.83
C GLN A 72 19.08 -11.52 6.99
N ILE A 73 18.25 -10.70 7.64
CA ILE A 73 17.34 -9.76 6.96
C ILE A 73 16.98 -8.61 7.90
N ASP A 74 16.84 -7.41 7.37
CA ASP A 74 16.31 -6.27 8.13
C ASP A 74 14.78 -6.35 8.17
N ILE A 75 14.20 -6.28 9.38
CA ILE A 75 12.75 -6.35 9.57
C ILE A 75 12.28 -5.01 10.11
N CYS A 76 11.36 -4.37 9.40
CA CYS A 76 10.80 -3.08 9.75
C CYS A 76 9.40 -3.21 10.35
N PHE A 77 9.09 -2.33 11.28
CA PHE A 77 7.82 -2.24 11.99
C PHE A 77 6.94 -1.17 11.35
N GLY A 78 5.86 -1.56 10.71
CA GLY A 78 4.95 -0.66 10.01
C GLY A 78 3.49 -0.96 10.28
N LEU A 79 2.62 -0.13 9.71
CA LEU A 79 1.17 -0.34 9.63
C LEU A 79 0.66 0.09 8.27
N GLU A 80 -0.43 -0.52 7.82
CA GLU A 80 -1.31 0.01 6.81
C GLU A 80 -2.57 0.55 7.47
N LEU A 81 -2.77 1.87 7.32
CA LEU A 81 -3.87 2.62 7.93
C LEU A 81 -5.01 2.79 6.92
N GLY A 82 -6.17 2.23 7.22
CA GLY A 82 -7.39 2.47 6.46
C GLY A 82 -7.92 3.88 6.70
N LEU A 83 -7.77 4.73 5.69
CA LEU A 83 -8.14 6.14 5.78
C LEU A 83 -9.60 6.34 5.44
N GLN A 84 -10.33 7.04 6.31
CA GLN A 84 -11.68 7.54 6.04
C GLN A 84 -11.77 9.00 6.48
N PRO A 85 -12.36 9.93 5.67
CA PRO A 85 -12.24 11.37 5.91
C PRO A 85 -12.79 11.86 7.24
N HIS A 86 -13.67 11.09 7.90
CA HIS A 86 -14.26 11.42 9.18
C HIS A 86 -13.39 11.04 10.38
N LEU A 87 -12.40 10.17 10.22
CA LEU A 87 -11.53 9.64 11.29
C LEU A 87 -10.39 10.59 11.67
N THR A 88 -10.68 11.89 11.73
CA THR A 88 -9.68 12.96 11.91
C THR A 88 -8.92 12.92 13.23
N GLN A 89 -9.46 12.24 14.25
CA GLN A 89 -8.83 12.09 15.56
C GLN A 89 -8.16 10.72 15.73
N GLU A 90 -8.79 9.67 15.19
CA GLU A 90 -8.37 8.29 15.34
C GLU A 90 -7.09 7.99 14.58
N ILE A 91 -7.03 8.32 13.28
CA ILE A 91 -5.88 8.02 12.42
C ILE A 91 -4.59 8.68 12.95
N PRO A 92 -4.53 9.98 13.29
CA PRO A 92 -3.32 10.57 13.88
C PRO A 92 -2.92 9.97 15.22
N LYS A 93 -3.90 9.56 16.03
CA LYS A 93 -3.66 8.90 17.32
C LYS A 93 -3.01 7.54 17.10
N ILE A 94 -3.51 6.72 16.16
CA ILE A 94 -2.92 5.43 15.80
C ILE A 94 -1.52 5.63 15.23
N ALA A 95 -1.34 6.54 14.29
CA ALA A 95 -0.05 6.83 13.66
C ALA A 95 1.05 7.27 14.64
N SER A 96 0.66 7.77 15.82
CA SER A 96 1.58 8.20 16.88
C SER A 96 1.65 7.25 18.08
N SER A 97 0.97 6.11 18.03
CA SER A 97 0.82 5.21 19.20
C SER A 97 2.06 4.35 19.47
N ALA A 98 2.96 4.19 18.51
CA ALA A 98 4.21 3.45 18.66
C ALA A 98 5.33 4.06 17.78
N SER A 99 6.56 3.53 17.95
CA SER A 99 7.72 4.00 17.16
C SER A 99 7.85 3.22 15.86
N PHE A 100 6.94 3.46 14.93
CA PHE A 100 6.95 2.81 13.62
C PHE A 100 8.15 3.20 12.76
N ASP A 101 8.61 2.27 11.94
CA ASP A 101 9.59 2.53 10.89
C ASP A 101 8.91 3.09 9.63
N PHE A 102 7.66 2.68 9.35
CA PHE A 102 6.94 3.04 8.13
C PHE A 102 5.43 2.95 8.30
N LEU A 103 4.69 3.87 7.68
CA LEU A 103 3.23 3.85 7.64
C LEU A 103 2.71 4.03 6.21
N ILE A 104 1.82 3.14 5.80
CA ILE A 104 1.03 3.25 4.58
C ILE A 104 -0.32 3.89 4.94
N GLY A 105 -0.80 4.81 4.13
CA GLY A 105 -2.18 5.30 4.18
C GLY A 105 -2.94 4.81 2.97
N SER A 106 -3.94 3.98 3.17
CA SER A 106 -4.72 3.35 2.11
C SER A 106 -6.20 3.72 2.17
N THR A 107 -6.87 3.71 1.04
CA THR A 107 -8.31 3.90 0.95
C THR A 107 -8.96 2.55 0.65
N HIS A 108 -9.37 1.82 1.69
CA HIS A 108 -10.09 0.54 1.56
C HIS A 108 -11.60 0.76 1.54
N VAL A 109 -12.06 1.86 2.13
CA VAL A 109 -13.48 2.19 2.24
C VAL A 109 -13.76 3.50 1.54
N ALA A 110 -14.78 3.52 0.69
CA ALA A 110 -15.32 4.72 0.06
C ALA A 110 -16.84 4.76 0.23
N ASP A 111 -17.39 5.89 0.69
CA ASP A 111 -18.82 6.05 0.98
C ASP A 111 -19.34 4.96 1.97
N HIS A 112 -18.56 4.60 3.00
CA HIS A 112 -18.85 3.54 3.96
C HIS A 112 -19.02 2.13 3.33
N MET A 113 -18.45 1.90 2.16
CA MET A 113 -18.47 0.60 1.46
C MET A 113 -17.05 0.21 1.05
N ASP A 114 -16.73 -1.07 1.19
CA ASP A 114 -15.52 -1.64 0.59
C ASP A 114 -15.75 -1.85 -0.91
N PRO A 115 -14.89 -1.33 -1.81
CA PRO A 115 -14.93 -1.66 -3.24
C PRO A 115 -14.78 -3.16 -3.58
N TYR A 116 -14.29 -3.98 -2.66
CA TYR A 116 -14.33 -5.44 -2.79
C TYR A 116 -15.77 -5.94 -2.93
N GLU A 117 -16.72 -5.31 -2.25
CA GLU A 117 -18.11 -5.67 -2.25
C GLU A 117 -18.85 -5.13 -3.50
N LYS A 118 -19.56 -6.00 -4.20
CA LYS A 118 -20.30 -5.64 -5.43
C LYS A 118 -21.28 -4.49 -5.23
N VAL A 119 -21.76 -4.28 -4.00
CA VAL A 119 -22.70 -3.19 -3.67
C VAL A 119 -22.11 -1.82 -3.96
N PHE A 120 -20.77 -1.66 -3.86
CA PHE A 120 -20.10 -0.40 -4.21
C PHE A 120 -20.37 0.06 -5.65
N PHE A 121 -20.56 -0.89 -6.57
CA PHE A 121 -20.80 -0.61 -8.00
C PHE A 121 -22.28 -0.49 -8.36
N GLN A 122 -23.20 -0.83 -7.45
CA GLN A 122 -24.64 -0.79 -7.74
C GLN A 122 -25.13 0.64 -7.99
N GLY A 123 -25.93 0.80 -9.06
CA GLY A 123 -26.50 2.10 -9.44
C GLY A 123 -25.49 3.11 -10.03
N ARG A 124 -24.24 2.71 -10.25
CA ARG A 124 -23.17 3.53 -10.86
C ARG A 124 -22.64 2.82 -12.10
N SER A 125 -22.28 3.58 -13.14
CA SER A 125 -21.37 3.06 -14.16
C SER A 125 -20.00 2.79 -13.54
N GLU A 126 -19.21 1.90 -14.13
CA GLU A 126 -17.83 1.64 -13.68
C GLU A 126 -16.99 2.92 -13.62
N PHE A 127 -17.14 3.78 -14.64
CA PHE A 127 -16.50 5.10 -14.65
C PHE A 127 -16.86 5.94 -13.41
N GLN A 128 -18.15 6.01 -13.08
CA GLN A 128 -18.62 6.77 -11.91
C GLN A 128 -18.11 6.16 -10.60
N ALA A 129 -18.07 4.82 -10.49
CA ALA A 129 -17.59 4.14 -9.30
C ALA A 129 -16.09 4.40 -9.08
N TYR A 130 -15.26 4.24 -10.13
CA TYR A 130 -13.81 4.51 -10.03
C TYR A 130 -13.54 6.00 -9.75
N HIS A 131 -14.23 6.90 -10.44
CA HIS A 131 -14.07 8.34 -10.20
C HIS A 131 -14.43 8.69 -8.76
N ARG A 132 -15.55 8.15 -8.24
CA ARG A 132 -15.96 8.36 -6.86
C ARG A 132 -14.93 7.86 -5.84
N TYR A 133 -14.35 6.69 -6.08
CA TYR A 133 -13.26 6.19 -5.25
C TYR A 133 -12.06 7.15 -5.23
N PHE A 134 -11.64 7.67 -6.39
CA PHE A 134 -10.56 8.64 -6.47
C PHE A 134 -10.89 9.97 -5.78
N GLU A 135 -12.14 10.42 -5.80
CA GLU A 135 -12.57 11.59 -5.02
C GLU A 135 -12.40 11.37 -3.51
N VAL A 136 -12.78 10.19 -3.00
CA VAL A 136 -12.62 9.84 -1.58
C VAL A 136 -11.13 9.75 -1.23
N LEU A 137 -10.31 9.12 -2.08
CA LEU A 137 -8.86 9.05 -1.89
C LEU A 137 -8.25 10.45 -1.86
N LEU A 138 -8.61 11.35 -2.79
CA LEU A 138 -8.13 12.73 -2.75
C LEU A 138 -8.56 13.43 -1.45
N LYS A 139 -9.79 13.21 -0.99
CA LYS A 139 -10.26 13.75 0.28
C LYS A 139 -9.48 13.23 1.48
N ASN A 140 -9.11 11.95 1.49
CA ASN A 140 -8.22 11.38 2.50
C ASN A 140 -6.85 12.08 2.49
N LEU A 141 -6.26 12.30 1.30
CA LEU A 141 -4.99 13.01 1.15
C LEU A 141 -5.07 14.50 1.55
N GLU A 142 -6.23 15.15 1.40
CA GLU A 142 -6.44 16.49 1.93
C GLU A 142 -6.50 16.52 3.45
N THR A 143 -7.11 15.49 4.04
CA THR A 143 -7.39 15.41 5.48
C THR A 143 -6.18 14.99 6.30
N PHE A 144 -5.43 13.99 5.82
CA PHE A 144 -4.35 13.36 6.59
C PHE A 144 -2.96 13.67 6.02
N SER A 145 -1.94 13.61 6.91
CA SER A 145 -0.51 13.77 6.57
C SER A 145 0.39 12.91 7.49
N CYS A 146 -0.20 12.00 8.29
CA CYS A 146 0.51 11.27 9.33
C CYS A 146 1.08 9.92 8.87
N PHE A 147 1.17 9.68 7.58
CA PHE A 147 1.72 8.47 6.96
C PHE A 147 2.80 8.82 5.92
N ASP A 148 3.57 7.82 5.47
CA ASP A 148 4.76 8.03 4.65
C ASP A 148 4.52 7.81 3.16
N THR A 149 3.64 6.86 2.81
CA THR A 149 3.28 6.55 1.42
C THR A 149 1.79 6.27 1.29
N CYS A 150 1.23 6.59 0.14
CA CYS A 150 -0.14 6.22 -0.21
C CYS A 150 -0.12 4.86 -0.90
N GLY A 151 -0.83 3.89 -0.33
CA GLY A 151 -0.96 2.53 -0.84
C GLY A 151 -1.78 2.50 -2.13
N HIS A 152 -1.49 1.55 -3.01
CA HIS A 152 -2.26 1.11 -4.19
C HIS A 152 -3.42 2.03 -4.62
N ILE A 153 -3.13 3.26 -5.05
CA ILE A 153 -4.10 4.34 -5.27
C ILE A 153 -5.26 3.99 -6.22
N ASP A 154 -5.12 2.96 -7.03
CA ASP A 154 -6.17 2.45 -7.92
C ASP A 154 -6.72 1.07 -7.48
N TYR A 155 -6.75 0.81 -6.17
CA TYR A 155 -7.28 -0.39 -5.52
C TYR A 155 -8.65 -0.82 -6.08
N VAL A 156 -9.57 0.13 -6.30
CA VAL A 156 -10.91 -0.10 -6.84
C VAL A 156 -10.91 -0.86 -8.17
N VAL A 157 -9.84 -0.75 -8.96
CA VAL A 157 -9.72 -1.39 -10.28
C VAL A 157 -9.60 -2.91 -10.16
N ARG A 158 -9.12 -3.43 -9.02
CA ARG A 158 -9.03 -4.87 -8.75
C ARG A 158 -10.41 -5.54 -8.79
N TYR A 159 -11.47 -4.82 -8.41
CA TYR A 159 -12.80 -5.37 -8.09
C TYR A 159 -13.91 -4.87 -9.01
N GLY A 160 -13.62 -3.93 -9.89
CA GLY A 160 -14.60 -3.43 -10.86
C GLY A 160 -15.12 -4.52 -11.80
N PRO A 161 -16.34 -4.37 -12.34
CA PRO A 161 -16.98 -5.39 -13.18
C PRO A 161 -16.16 -5.81 -14.41
N ASN A 162 -15.39 -4.89 -14.97
CA ASN A 162 -14.49 -5.14 -16.10
C ASN A 162 -13.02 -4.98 -15.73
N GLN A 163 -12.72 -4.74 -14.45
CA GLN A 163 -11.39 -4.46 -13.95
C GLN A 163 -10.69 -3.35 -14.75
N ASN A 164 -9.48 -3.60 -15.26
CA ASN A 164 -8.71 -2.62 -16.01
C ASN A 164 -9.02 -2.55 -17.51
N ARG A 165 -10.00 -3.30 -18.02
CA ARG A 165 -10.31 -3.34 -19.47
C ARG A 165 -10.62 -1.95 -20.02
N ASP A 166 -11.39 -1.17 -19.26
CA ASP A 166 -11.81 0.19 -19.60
C ASP A 166 -11.15 1.26 -18.73
N TYR A 167 -10.18 0.89 -17.89
CA TYR A 167 -9.39 1.78 -17.06
C TYR A 167 -8.17 2.29 -17.82
N SER A 168 -7.96 3.59 -17.82
CA SER A 168 -6.71 4.21 -18.27
C SER A 168 -6.48 5.54 -17.56
N TYR A 169 -5.21 5.96 -17.47
CA TYR A 169 -4.86 7.25 -16.90
C TYR A 169 -5.62 8.40 -17.57
N GLU A 170 -5.74 8.37 -18.90
CA GLU A 170 -6.38 9.44 -19.69
C GLU A 170 -7.85 9.64 -19.34
N LYS A 171 -8.56 8.58 -18.98
CA LYS A 171 -9.99 8.68 -18.59
C LYS A 171 -10.19 9.37 -17.25
N TYR A 172 -9.19 9.32 -16.36
CA TYR A 172 -9.25 9.83 -14.99
C TYR A 172 -8.17 10.89 -14.74
N GLN A 173 -7.59 11.46 -15.80
CA GLN A 173 -6.41 12.31 -15.73
C GLN A 173 -6.55 13.44 -14.71
N ASP A 174 -7.66 14.16 -14.73
CA ASP A 174 -7.85 15.34 -13.88
C ASP A 174 -7.78 14.97 -12.39
N ILE A 175 -8.47 13.91 -11.99
CA ILE A 175 -8.50 13.48 -10.59
C ILE A 175 -7.19 12.79 -10.19
N LEU A 176 -6.60 11.96 -11.06
CA LEU A 176 -5.31 11.31 -10.79
C LEU A 176 -4.18 12.34 -10.68
N ASP A 177 -4.14 13.35 -11.57
CA ASP A 177 -3.17 14.44 -11.47
C ASP A 177 -3.35 15.25 -10.17
N ALA A 178 -4.59 15.46 -9.71
CA ALA A 178 -4.85 16.12 -8.43
C ALA A 178 -4.32 15.29 -7.26
N ILE A 179 -4.53 13.97 -7.27
CA ILE A 179 -3.99 13.03 -6.28
C ILE A 179 -2.46 13.08 -6.27
N LEU A 180 -1.82 12.92 -7.43
CA LEU A 180 -0.36 12.90 -7.55
C LEU A 180 0.27 14.22 -7.11
N LYS A 181 -0.31 15.35 -7.49
CA LYS A 181 0.13 16.67 -7.03
C LYS A 181 -0.01 16.85 -5.52
N LYS A 182 -1.10 16.31 -4.94
CA LYS A 182 -1.32 16.37 -3.48
C LYS A 182 -0.29 15.54 -2.72
N LEU A 183 0.08 14.37 -3.22
CA LEU A 183 1.17 13.55 -2.65
C LEU A 183 2.49 14.33 -2.64
N ILE A 184 2.86 14.94 -3.77
CA ILE A 184 4.09 15.72 -3.91
C ILE A 184 4.08 16.95 -2.99
N GLU A 185 2.97 17.70 -2.95
CA GLU A 185 2.78 18.86 -2.07
C GLU A 185 3.01 18.50 -0.60
N LYS A 186 2.50 17.34 -0.17
CA LYS A 186 2.60 16.88 1.22
C LYS A 186 3.86 16.08 1.52
N GLN A 187 4.72 15.86 0.53
CA GLN A 187 5.91 15.00 0.64
C GLN A 187 5.57 13.55 1.07
N ILE A 188 4.40 13.07 0.67
CA ILE A 188 3.96 11.69 0.85
C ILE A 188 4.35 10.90 -0.39
N GLY A 189 4.89 9.68 -0.19
CA GLY A 189 5.27 8.79 -1.28
C GLY A 189 4.07 8.19 -2.01
N LEU A 190 4.34 7.68 -3.21
CA LEU A 190 3.45 6.80 -3.95
C LEU A 190 3.96 5.36 -3.81
N GLU A 191 3.06 4.41 -3.62
CA GLU A 191 3.41 3.00 -3.70
C GLU A 191 3.38 2.49 -5.15
N CYS A 192 4.34 1.64 -5.51
CA CYS A 192 4.23 0.70 -6.61
C CYS A 192 3.92 -0.68 -6.03
N ASN A 193 2.65 -1.04 -6.01
CA ASN A 193 2.14 -2.27 -5.42
C ASN A 193 2.02 -3.36 -6.50
N THR A 194 2.74 -4.46 -6.31
CA THR A 194 2.81 -5.51 -7.34
C THR A 194 1.66 -6.51 -7.30
N ALA A 195 0.76 -6.40 -6.31
CA ALA A 195 -0.44 -7.25 -6.25
C ALA A 195 -1.33 -7.11 -7.49
N GLY A 196 -1.28 -5.99 -8.22
CA GLY A 196 -2.00 -5.85 -9.49
C GLY A 196 -1.70 -6.99 -10.47
N PHE A 197 -0.46 -7.50 -10.50
CA PHE A 197 -0.12 -8.68 -11.30
C PHE A 197 -0.76 -9.96 -10.74
N LYS A 198 -0.83 -10.10 -9.41
CA LYS A 198 -1.49 -11.22 -8.73
C LYS A 198 -2.99 -11.25 -9.02
N TYR A 199 -3.62 -10.08 -9.07
CA TYR A 199 -5.03 -9.93 -9.42
C TYR A 199 -5.32 -10.04 -10.94
N GLY A 200 -4.30 -10.31 -11.76
CA GLY A 200 -4.47 -10.52 -13.20
C GLY A 200 -4.61 -9.24 -14.02
N LEU A 201 -4.34 -8.08 -13.45
CA LEU A 201 -4.43 -6.79 -14.15
C LEU A 201 -3.33 -6.59 -15.20
N GLY A 202 -2.23 -7.37 -15.12
CA GLY A 202 -1.10 -7.25 -16.03
C GLY A 202 -0.18 -6.05 -15.77
N HIS A 203 -0.48 -5.23 -14.76
CA HIS A 203 0.28 -4.05 -14.33
C HIS A 203 0.30 -3.96 -12.79
N PRO A 204 1.21 -3.17 -12.18
CA PRO A 204 1.13 -2.87 -10.74
C PRO A 204 -0.04 -1.93 -10.43
N ASN A 205 -0.32 -1.71 -9.16
CA ASN A 205 -1.17 -0.64 -8.67
C ASN A 205 -0.29 0.53 -8.14
N PRO A 206 -0.32 1.73 -8.80
CA PRO A 206 -1.03 2.03 -10.03
C PRO A 206 -0.28 1.60 -11.31
N THR A 207 -0.94 1.83 -12.47
CA THR A 207 -0.36 1.52 -13.80
C THR A 207 0.94 2.26 -14.06
N GLU A 208 1.78 1.72 -14.97
CA GLU A 208 3.03 2.35 -15.42
C GLU A 208 2.82 3.80 -15.91
N LYS A 209 1.68 4.07 -16.53
CA LYS A 209 1.35 5.42 -17.01
C LYS A 209 1.20 6.42 -15.85
N VAL A 210 0.56 6.00 -14.77
CA VAL A 210 0.39 6.81 -13.55
C VAL A 210 1.74 6.98 -12.84
N LEU A 211 2.55 5.92 -12.75
CA LEU A 211 3.90 5.98 -12.18
C LEU A 211 4.79 6.96 -12.96
N ALA A 212 4.80 6.87 -14.30
CA ALA A 212 5.53 7.81 -15.16
C ALA A 212 5.04 9.25 -14.97
N ARG A 213 3.72 9.45 -14.88
CA ARG A 213 3.14 10.77 -14.64
C ARG A 213 3.53 11.34 -13.28
N TYR A 214 3.54 10.51 -12.22
CA TYR A 214 4.05 10.94 -10.92
C TYR A 214 5.48 11.45 -11.00
N ARG A 215 6.35 10.72 -11.72
CA ARG A 215 7.74 11.13 -11.95
C ARG A 215 7.85 12.42 -12.76
N GLU A 216 7.06 12.58 -13.82
CA GLU A 216 6.99 13.80 -14.64
C GLU A 216 6.59 15.05 -13.83
N LEU A 217 5.66 14.88 -12.88
CA LEU A 217 5.21 15.95 -11.99
C LEU A 217 6.24 16.31 -10.89
N GLY A 218 7.35 15.56 -10.80
CA GLY A 218 8.41 15.79 -9.82
C GLY A 218 8.35 14.88 -8.60
N GLY A 219 7.51 13.84 -8.61
CA GLY A 219 7.47 12.83 -7.55
C GLY A 219 8.75 12.00 -7.51
N GLU A 220 9.29 11.79 -6.32
CA GLU A 220 10.55 11.08 -6.10
C GLU A 220 10.43 9.94 -5.09
N ILE A 221 9.55 10.08 -4.10
CA ILE A 221 9.33 9.07 -3.05
C ILE A 221 8.44 7.97 -3.60
N LEU A 222 9.02 6.83 -3.94
CA LEU A 222 8.31 5.68 -4.50
C LEU A 222 8.68 4.41 -3.73
N THR A 223 7.72 3.82 -3.02
CA THR A 223 7.92 2.56 -2.29
C THR A 223 7.53 1.35 -3.13
N LEU A 224 8.05 0.17 -2.77
CA LEU A 224 7.71 -1.11 -3.39
C LEU A 224 7.00 -1.99 -2.37
N GLY A 225 5.86 -2.54 -2.74
CA GLY A 225 5.12 -3.49 -1.94
C GLY A 225 4.54 -4.62 -2.78
N SER A 226 4.54 -5.84 -2.22
CA SER A 226 3.86 -6.97 -2.86
C SER A 226 2.43 -7.16 -2.35
N ASP A 227 2.08 -6.53 -1.25
CA ASP A 227 0.77 -6.70 -0.58
C ASP A 227 0.53 -8.20 -0.31
N GLY A 228 1.60 -8.81 0.24
CA GLY A 228 1.68 -10.26 0.41
C GLY A 228 1.02 -10.71 1.71
N HIS A 229 -0.06 -11.52 1.60
CA HIS A 229 -0.82 -12.11 2.70
C HIS A 229 -0.48 -13.59 2.93
N SER A 230 0.48 -14.12 2.17
CA SER A 230 0.98 -15.49 2.29
C SER A 230 2.41 -15.58 1.76
N PRO A 231 3.19 -16.60 2.15
CA PRO A 231 4.61 -16.71 1.76
C PRO A 231 4.84 -16.68 0.25
N GLU A 232 3.97 -17.27 -0.55
CA GLU A 232 4.07 -17.30 -2.00
C GLU A 232 3.82 -15.94 -2.68
N HIS A 233 3.26 -14.99 -1.94
CA HIS A 233 2.99 -13.64 -2.44
C HIS A 233 4.11 -12.63 -2.14
N ILE A 234 5.07 -12.99 -1.31
CA ILE A 234 6.21 -12.11 -0.97
C ILE A 234 7.01 -11.79 -2.22
N ALA A 235 7.32 -10.51 -2.42
CA ALA A 235 8.04 -9.99 -3.58
C ALA A 235 7.44 -10.46 -4.93
N TYR A 236 6.12 -10.60 -4.98
CA TYR A 236 5.43 -11.08 -6.18
C TYR A 236 5.78 -10.22 -7.39
N SER A 237 6.30 -10.85 -8.45
CA SER A 237 6.73 -10.16 -9.68
C SER A 237 7.86 -9.12 -9.53
N PHE A 238 8.59 -9.06 -8.42
CA PHE A 238 9.69 -8.10 -8.23
C PHE A 238 10.82 -8.24 -9.26
N TYR A 239 10.98 -9.42 -9.87
CA TYR A 239 11.97 -9.65 -10.93
C TYR A 239 11.82 -8.70 -12.13
N ARG A 240 10.63 -8.15 -12.37
CA ARG A 240 10.33 -7.23 -13.48
C ARG A 240 10.30 -5.75 -13.08
N ILE A 241 10.23 -5.45 -11.77
CA ILE A 241 9.98 -4.10 -11.27
C ILE A 241 11.12 -3.14 -11.60
N GLY A 242 12.38 -3.57 -11.49
CA GLY A 242 13.51 -2.69 -11.76
C GLY A 242 13.52 -2.13 -13.19
N GLN A 243 13.19 -2.95 -14.19
CA GLN A 243 13.10 -2.49 -15.56
C GLN A 243 11.87 -1.62 -15.80
N LEU A 244 10.73 -2.01 -15.23
CA LEU A 244 9.47 -1.27 -15.31
C LEU A 244 9.65 0.15 -14.74
N LEU A 245 10.18 0.31 -13.54
CA LEU A 245 10.37 1.62 -12.93
C LEU A 245 11.39 2.48 -13.67
N LYS A 246 12.45 1.88 -14.21
CA LYS A 246 13.39 2.59 -15.10
C LYS A 246 12.70 3.13 -16.34
N SER A 247 11.79 2.37 -16.96
CA SER A 247 11.00 2.85 -18.10
C SER A 247 10.04 3.97 -17.74
N CYS A 248 9.58 4.05 -16.47
CA CYS A 248 8.80 5.15 -15.91
C CYS A 248 9.65 6.38 -15.51
N GLY A 249 10.98 6.34 -15.69
CA GLY A 249 11.89 7.45 -15.41
C GLY A 249 12.47 7.47 -13.98
N PHE A 250 12.26 6.43 -13.19
CA PHE A 250 12.87 6.31 -11.87
C PHE A 250 14.29 5.75 -11.95
N ARG A 251 15.15 6.19 -11.04
CA ARG A 251 16.52 5.68 -10.84
C ARG A 251 16.68 5.01 -9.48
N TYR A 252 15.78 5.32 -8.57
CA TYR A 252 15.77 4.88 -7.18
C TYR A 252 14.35 4.50 -6.79
N TYR A 253 14.21 3.65 -5.80
CA TYR A 253 13.01 3.46 -5.02
C TYR A 253 13.29 3.80 -3.56
N THR A 254 12.26 3.96 -2.74
CA THR A 254 12.38 4.47 -1.39
C THR A 254 12.04 3.38 -0.38
N VAL A 255 12.83 3.29 0.67
CA VAL A 255 12.53 2.57 1.90
C VAL A 255 12.48 3.55 3.07
N PHE A 256 11.91 3.15 4.18
CA PHE A 256 11.81 4.01 5.34
C PHE A 256 12.40 3.33 6.58
N LYS A 257 13.11 4.13 7.40
CA LYS A 257 13.57 3.74 8.74
C LYS A 257 13.22 4.85 9.72
N LYS A 258 12.48 4.51 10.78
CA LYS A 258 12.00 5.50 11.76
C LYS A 258 11.32 6.70 11.07
N ARG A 259 10.48 6.42 10.10
CA ARG A 259 9.72 7.39 9.31
C ARG A 259 10.59 8.33 8.45
N LYS A 260 11.84 7.97 8.18
CA LYS A 260 12.74 8.75 7.33
C LYS A 260 13.00 8.01 6.02
N PRO A 261 12.83 8.68 4.86
CA PRO A 261 13.06 8.06 3.57
C PRO A 261 14.56 7.84 3.29
N GLU A 262 14.90 6.68 2.75
CA GLU A 262 16.21 6.33 2.22
C GLU A 262 16.04 5.87 0.77
N PHE A 263 16.89 6.37 -0.14
CA PHE A 263 16.78 6.08 -1.58
C PHE A 263 17.74 4.97 -1.98
N LEU A 264 17.20 3.87 -2.49
CA LEU A 264 17.97 2.73 -2.97
C LEU A 264 17.95 2.67 -4.50
N LYS A 265 19.10 2.35 -5.10
CA LYS A 265 19.25 2.30 -6.55
C LYS A 265 18.48 1.10 -7.13
N LEU A 266 17.75 1.32 -8.24
CA LEU A 266 17.08 0.30 -9.04
C LEU A 266 18.04 -0.56 -9.85
#